data_1c42905dda7600626e44f5f9e9b0785f
#
_entry.id   1c42905dda7600626e44f5f9e9b0785f
#
_cell.length_a   1.000
_cell.length_b   1.000
_cell.length_c   1.000
_cell.angle_alpha   90.00
_cell.angle_beta   90.00
_cell.angle_gamma   90.00
#
_symmetry.space_group_name_H-M   'P 1'
#
loop_
_entity.id
_entity.type
_entity.pdbx_description
1 polymer ?
#
loop_
_entity_poly.entity_id
_entity_poly.type
_entity_poly.pdbx_seq_one_letter_code
_entity_poly.pdbx_strand_id
1 'polypeptide(L)'
;PADTTALFRYERAYDEMAAMLDSSDSVCLKRAVFLPEWAYVGDELNYNIYCARLDTMAAALRAFIAANRLDDAPIGAHIALFEFFVRPYAMNGYKPFDYEFEDCDGAVDFTNTFVTKLMRTHSGQCRSLPLLYKLLANEIGAEAYIAYAPCHTFVRHRDETGEGWINVELTSRNLPRDEFIIETMGITQEAIDKGTYMKPCGDREILLSLLVEMASGYLKKIGYIDPPVWRCIETVLTRDSTHLTALMVKSNCLNAIAQQQLRRLVERGLPVEPFVEQLRAIFSELNGRIDRTGYVEMPEHLREASRRAIDAEIERRKTEKQNTTP
;
A
#
# COMPACT_ATOMS: atom_id res chain seq x y z
N PRO A 1 -28.22 -11.19 0.69
CA PRO A 1 -28.04 -10.78 -0.69
C PRO A 1 -26.80 -9.91 -0.73
N ALA A 2 -25.83 -10.25 -1.60
CA ALA A 2 -24.69 -9.39 -1.82
C ALA A 2 -25.19 -7.98 -2.21
N ASP A 3 -24.56 -6.93 -1.69
CA ASP A 3 -24.84 -5.55 -2.12
C ASP A 3 -24.49 -5.46 -3.62
N THR A 4 -25.51 -5.62 -4.47
CA THR A 4 -25.34 -5.61 -5.93
C THR A 4 -24.71 -4.32 -6.44
N THR A 5 -24.93 -3.21 -5.72
CA THR A 5 -24.35 -1.90 -6.05
C THR A 5 -22.85 -1.89 -5.75
N ALA A 6 -22.41 -2.47 -4.63
CA ALA A 6 -21.01 -2.61 -4.31
C ALA A 6 -20.29 -3.52 -5.32
N LEU A 7 -20.87 -4.68 -5.63
CA LEU A 7 -20.32 -5.61 -6.63
C LEU A 7 -20.11 -4.91 -7.98
N PHE A 8 -21.11 -4.17 -8.46
CA PHE A 8 -21.01 -3.40 -9.72
C PHE A 8 -19.84 -2.39 -9.69
N ARG A 9 -19.63 -1.67 -8.56
CA ARG A 9 -18.50 -0.73 -8.46
C ARG A 9 -17.16 -1.42 -8.54
N TYR A 10 -16.99 -2.57 -7.86
CA TYR A 10 -15.76 -3.35 -7.91
C TYR A 10 -15.48 -3.90 -9.30
N GLU A 11 -16.48 -4.42 -10.00
CA GLU A 11 -16.32 -4.89 -11.37
C GLU A 11 -15.91 -3.76 -12.32
N ARG A 12 -16.56 -2.61 -12.23
CA ARG A 12 -16.21 -1.44 -13.05
C ARG A 12 -14.81 -0.92 -12.74
N ALA A 13 -14.43 -0.84 -11.47
CA ALA A 13 -13.08 -0.45 -11.07
C ALA A 13 -12.03 -1.42 -11.62
N TYR A 14 -12.30 -2.73 -11.50
CA TYR A 14 -11.43 -3.75 -12.05
C TYR A 14 -11.26 -3.62 -13.57
N ASP A 15 -12.34 -3.48 -14.33
CA ASP A 15 -12.29 -3.41 -15.79
C ASP A 15 -11.47 -2.20 -16.25
N GLU A 16 -11.61 -1.05 -15.59
CA GLU A 16 -10.83 0.14 -15.89
C GLU A 16 -9.34 -0.03 -15.54
N MET A 17 -9.02 -0.62 -14.39
CA MET A 17 -7.64 -0.90 -13.98
C MET A 17 -6.97 -1.95 -14.88
N ALA A 18 -7.69 -3.01 -15.26
CA ALA A 18 -7.20 -4.02 -16.19
C ALA A 18 -6.92 -3.43 -17.57
N ALA A 19 -7.79 -2.56 -18.07
CA ALA A 19 -7.57 -1.85 -19.33
C ALA A 19 -6.29 -0.98 -19.31
N MET A 20 -5.97 -0.34 -18.17
CA MET A 20 -4.70 0.39 -18.01
C MET A 20 -3.47 -0.53 -18.09
N LEU A 21 -3.59 -1.79 -17.60
CA LEU A 21 -2.52 -2.77 -17.70
C LEU A 21 -2.32 -3.31 -19.12
N ASP A 22 -3.38 -3.37 -19.91
CA ASP A 22 -3.35 -3.87 -21.29
C ASP A 22 -2.95 -2.79 -22.30
N SER A 23 -3.04 -1.53 -21.92
CA SER A 23 -2.63 -0.40 -22.74
C SER A 23 -1.11 -0.29 -22.85
N SER A 24 -0.62 0.15 -24.02
CA SER A 24 0.77 0.57 -24.23
C SER A 24 1.05 1.97 -23.65
N ASP A 25 0.00 2.72 -23.31
CA ASP A 25 0.13 4.06 -22.76
C ASP A 25 0.60 4.05 -21.31
N SER A 26 1.05 5.20 -20.83
CA SER A 26 1.41 5.37 -19.42
C SER A 26 0.19 5.17 -18.51
N VAL A 27 0.41 4.51 -17.37
CA VAL A 27 -0.63 4.34 -16.35
C VAL A 27 -1.04 5.69 -15.78
N CYS A 28 -2.34 5.99 -15.78
CA CYS A 28 -2.87 7.13 -15.04
C CYS A 28 -2.96 6.77 -13.54
N LEU A 29 -1.83 6.90 -12.81
CA LEU A 29 -1.74 6.49 -11.42
C LEU A 29 -2.78 7.20 -10.54
N LYS A 30 -3.06 8.47 -10.79
CA LYS A 30 -4.11 9.25 -10.11
C LYS A 30 -5.47 8.54 -10.17
N ARG A 31 -5.82 8.03 -11.35
CA ARG A 31 -7.07 7.27 -11.54
C ARG A 31 -7.00 5.89 -10.90
N ALA A 32 -5.88 5.19 -11.05
CA ALA A 32 -5.65 3.87 -10.50
C ALA A 32 -5.76 3.84 -8.96
N VAL A 33 -5.26 4.85 -8.26
CA VAL A 33 -5.41 4.98 -6.80
C VAL A 33 -6.85 5.27 -6.39
N PHE A 34 -7.56 6.10 -7.16
CA PHE A 34 -8.95 6.46 -6.84
C PHE A 34 -9.92 5.27 -6.95
N LEU A 35 -9.75 4.40 -7.94
CA LEU A 35 -10.71 3.36 -8.28
C LEU A 35 -10.98 2.35 -7.14
N PRO A 36 -9.97 1.76 -6.47
CA PRO A 36 -10.21 0.87 -5.33
C PRO A 36 -10.92 1.56 -4.16
N GLU A 37 -10.55 2.81 -3.89
CA GLU A 37 -11.15 3.60 -2.82
C GLU A 37 -12.62 3.93 -3.12
N TRP A 38 -12.93 4.31 -4.36
CA TRP A 38 -14.31 4.52 -4.81
C TRP A 38 -15.12 3.23 -4.79
N ALA A 39 -14.56 2.11 -5.22
CA ALA A 39 -15.25 0.82 -5.16
C ALA A 39 -15.62 0.45 -3.72
N TYR A 40 -14.75 0.77 -2.76
CA TYR A 40 -14.96 0.51 -1.34
C TYR A 40 -15.97 1.50 -0.72
N VAL A 41 -15.78 2.80 -0.88
CA VAL A 41 -16.60 3.83 -0.21
C VAL A 41 -17.94 4.04 -0.93
N GLY A 42 -17.91 4.15 -2.25
CA GLY A 42 -19.08 4.44 -3.08
C GLY A 42 -19.14 5.88 -3.58
N ASP A 43 -20.34 6.32 -3.91
CA ASP A 43 -20.61 7.61 -4.58
C ASP A 43 -20.34 8.83 -3.69
N GLU A 44 -20.01 8.64 -2.42
CA GLU A 44 -19.50 9.70 -1.53
C GLU A 44 -18.14 10.23 -1.99
N LEU A 45 -17.38 9.42 -2.75
CA LEU A 45 -16.13 9.84 -3.37
C LEU A 45 -16.36 10.39 -4.78
N ASN A 46 -15.94 11.63 -5.00
CA ASN A 46 -16.03 12.30 -6.29
C ASN A 46 -14.63 12.49 -6.90
N TYR A 47 -14.42 11.91 -8.09
CA TYR A 47 -13.13 11.95 -8.78
C TYR A 47 -12.66 13.39 -9.10
N ASN A 48 -13.57 14.27 -9.51
CA ASN A 48 -13.19 15.65 -9.83
C ASN A 48 -12.75 16.42 -8.57
N ILE A 49 -13.40 16.19 -7.42
CA ILE A 49 -12.98 16.79 -6.15
C ILE A 49 -11.62 16.22 -5.72
N TYR A 50 -11.40 14.92 -5.90
CA TYR A 50 -10.11 14.29 -5.62
C TYR A 50 -9.00 14.90 -6.48
N CYS A 51 -9.20 15.02 -7.80
CA CYS A 51 -8.24 15.65 -8.70
C CYS A 51 -7.97 17.11 -8.30
N ALA A 52 -9.01 17.91 -8.07
CA ALA A 52 -8.85 19.31 -7.72
C ALA A 52 -8.04 19.53 -6.42
N ARG A 53 -8.15 18.60 -5.45
CA ARG A 53 -7.33 18.63 -4.23
C ARG A 53 -5.86 18.33 -4.53
N LEU A 54 -5.57 17.32 -5.35
CA LEU A 54 -4.21 17.02 -5.78
C LEU A 54 -3.60 18.20 -6.56
N ASP A 55 -4.36 18.80 -7.47
CA ASP A 55 -3.92 19.96 -8.25
C ASP A 55 -3.60 21.15 -7.34
N THR A 56 -4.41 21.38 -6.30
CA THR A 56 -4.17 22.44 -5.30
C THR A 56 -2.89 22.20 -4.51
N MET A 57 -2.67 20.97 -4.03
CA MET A 57 -1.44 20.59 -3.32
C MET A 57 -0.21 20.72 -4.22
N ALA A 58 -0.29 20.26 -5.47
CA ALA A 58 0.79 20.37 -6.43
C ALA A 58 1.11 21.83 -6.78
N ALA A 59 0.09 22.71 -6.91
CA ALA A 59 0.29 24.13 -7.13
C ALA A 59 1.02 24.81 -5.95
N ALA A 60 0.65 24.44 -4.70
CA ALA A 60 1.31 24.93 -3.49
C ALA A 60 2.78 24.47 -3.40
N LEU A 61 3.06 23.22 -3.78
CA LEU A 61 4.42 22.68 -3.87
C LEU A 61 5.26 23.42 -4.90
N ARG A 62 4.73 23.62 -6.13
CA ARG A 62 5.44 24.40 -7.17
C ARG A 62 5.75 25.84 -6.73
N ALA A 63 4.80 26.50 -6.06
CA ALA A 63 5.02 27.84 -5.52
C ALA A 63 6.11 27.84 -4.45
N PHE A 64 6.14 26.82 -3.55
CA PHE A 64 7.18 26.68 -2.53
C PHE A 64 8.56 26.42 -3.16
N ILE A 65 8.65 25.54 -4.15
CA ILE A 65 9.89 25.24 -4.89
C ILE A 65 10.45 26.52 -5.50
N ALA A 66 9.64 27.27 -6.25
CA ALA A 66 10.05 28.50 -6.88
C ALA A 66 10.48 29.58 -5.88
N ALA A 67 9.71 29.78 -4.79
CA ALA A 67 10.01 30.78 -3.76
C ALA A 67 11.32 30.51 -3.01
N ASN A 68 11.72 29.24 -2.90
CA ASN A 68 12.95 28.81 -2.20
C ASN A 68 14.10 28.45 -3.15
N ARG A 69 13.95 28.69 -4.46
CA ARG A 69 14.94 28.36 -5.50
C ARG A 69 15.38 26.90 -5.49
N LEU A 70 14.45 25.99 -5.17
CA LEU A 70 14.74 24.57 -5.14
C LEU A 70 14.81 23.97 -6.55
N ASP A 71 14.36 24.69 -7.58
CA ASP A 71 14.51 24.28 -9.00
C ASP A 71 16.00 24.15 -9.40
N ASP A 72 16.90 24.86 -8.71
CA ASP A 72 18.34 24.83 -8.98
C ASP A 72 19.05 23.60 -8.37
N ALA A 73 18.37 22.84 -7.50
CA ALA A 73 18.92 21.69 -6.80
C ALA A 73 18.42 20.36 -7.41
N PRO A 74 19.28 19.37 -7.69
CA PRO A 74 18.88 18.10 -8.30
C PRO A 74 17.74 17.37 -7.56
N ILE A 75 17.72 17.45 -6.21
CA ILE A 75 16.68 16.84 -5.37
C ILE A 75 15.73 17.87 -4.76
N GLY A 76 15.71 19.10 -5.27
CA GLY A 76 14.95 20.21 -4.68
C GLY A 76 13.45 19.95 -4.60
N ALA A 77 12.87 19.30 -5.62
CA ALA A 77 11.47 18.87 -5.60
C ALA A 77 11.19 17.87 -4.47
N HIS A 78 12.13 16.95 -4.18
CA HIS A 78 11.99 15.98 -3.10
C HIS A 78 12.17 16.61 -1.72
N ILE A 79 13.03 17.63 -1.59
CA ILE A 79 13.11 18.44 -0.38
C ILE A 79 11.75 19.12 -0.11
N ALA A 80 11.15 19.74 -1.10
CA ALA A 80 9.85 20.38 -0.97
C ALA A 80 8.75 19.37 -0.61
N LEU A 81 8.73 18.20 -1.27
CA LEU A 81 7.80 17.12 -0.96
C LEU A 81 7.97 16.62 0.49
N PHE A 82 9.18 16.33 0.93
CA PHE A 82 9.43 15.89 2.29
C PHE A 82 8.96 16.94 3.31
N GLU A 83 9.34 18.21 3.12
CA GLU A 83 8.91 19.31 3.97
C GLU A 83 7.38 19.49 4.00
N PHE A 84 6.71 19.27 2.85
CA PHE A 84 5.24 19.30 2.76
C PHE A 84 4.56 18.27 3.67
N PHE A 85 5.14 17.09 3.78
CA PHE A 85 4.58 16.03 4.63
C PHE A 85 4.91 16.22 6.11
N VAL A 86 6.11 16.69 6.44
CA VAL A 86 6.65 16.56 7.81
C VAL A 86 6.61 17.85 8.64
N ARG A 87 6.54 19.01 7.99
CA ARG A 87 6.61 20.30 8.69
C ARG A 87 5.40 21.19 8.45
N PRO A 88 5.03 22.04 9.44
CA PRO A 88 3.95 22.99 9.29
C PRO A 88 4.38 24.18 8.44
N TYR A 89 3.98 24.20 7.17
CA TYR A 89 4.18 25.32 6.24
C TYR A 89 2.85 25.82 5.68
N ALA A 90 2.84 27.04 5.14
CA ALA A 90 1.66 27.57 4.45
C ALA A 90 1.17 26.67 3.31
N MET A 91 2.10 25.97 2.62
CA MET A 91 1.78 25.06 1.52
C MET A 91 0.94 23.85 1.94
N ASN A 92 0.93 23.46 3.22
CA ASN A 92 0.08 22.40 3.75
C ASN A 92 -0.93 22.90 4.79
N GLY A 93 -1.19 24.23 4.81
CA GLY A 93 -2.10 24.85 5.76
C GLY A 93 -1.61 24.77 7.21
N TYR A 94 -0.30 24.74 7.43
CA TYR A 94 0.35 24.57 8.74
C TYR A 94 -0.02 23.26 9.45
N LYS A 95 -0.53 22.28 8.70
CA LYS A 95 -0.91 20.98 9.22
C LYS A 95 -0.16 19.88 8.46
N PRO A 96 0.98 19.41 8.98
CA PRO A 96 1.72 18.30 8.39
C PRO A 96 0.90 17.01 8.44
N PHE A 97 1.32 16.03 7.63
CA PHE A 97 0.72 14.71 7.64
C PHE A 97 1.27 13.88 8.79
N ASP A 98 0.46 12.97 9.29
CA ASP A 98 0.79 12.14 10.44
C ASP A 98 0.45 10.67 10.20
N TYR A 99 1.14 9.79 10.93
CA TYR A 99 0.88 8.36 10.90
C TYR A 99 -0.19 7.99 11.92
N GLU A 100 -1.13 7.13 11.50
CA GLU A 100 -2.22 6.63 12.35
C GLU A 100 -1.72 5.45 13.19
N PHE A 101 -1.18 5.73 14.36
CA PHE A 101 -0.58 4.72 15.24
C PHE A 101 -1.61 3.81 15.88
N GLU A 102 -2.82 4.31 16.20
CA GLU A 102 -3.84 3.54 16.92
C GLU A 102 -4.49 2.45 16.04
N ASP A 103 -4.40 2.59 14.70
CA ASP A 103 -4.90 1.62 13.72
C ASP A 103 -3.90 1.46 12.57
N CYS A 104 -2.66 1.11 12.91
CA CYS A 104 -1.52 1.09 11.99
C CYS A 104 -1.62 0.05 10.87
N ASP A 105 -2.50 -0.93 10.97
CA ASP A 105 -2.76 -1.99 9.98
C ASP A 105 -4.12 -1.85 9.26
N GLY A 106 -4.94 -0.83 9.62
CA GLY A 106 -6.29 -0.65 9.07
C GLY A 106 -7.28 -1.74 9.48
N ALA A 107 -7.01 -2.40 10.61
CA ALA A 107 -7.88 -3.48 11.09
C ALA A 107 -9.23 -2.94 11.57
N VAL A 108 -9.24 -1.76 12.19
CA VAL A 108 -10.45 -1.10 12.69
C VAL A 108 -11.14 -0.32 11.56
N ASP A 109 -10.40 0.55 10.89
CA ASP A 109 -10.91 1.35 9.77
C ASP A 109 -10.01 1.21 8.54
N PHE A 110 -10.40 0.33 7.64
CA PHE A 110 -9.66 0.07 6.41
C PHE A 110 -9.43 1.33 5.56
N THR A 111 -10.28 2.36 5.70
CA THR A 111 -10.11 3.62 4.96
C THR A 111 -8.90 4.44 5.40
N ASN A 112 -8.23 4.10 6.52
CA ASN A 112 -6.95 4.68 6.91
C ASN A 112 -5.83 4.38 5.89
N THR A 113 -6.00 3.35 5.04
CA THR A 113 -5.10 3.04 3.93
C THR A 113 -5.34 3.93 2.69
N PHE A 114 -6.39 4.78 2.68
CA PHE A 114 -6.85 5.53 1.52
C PHE A 114 -6.24 6.92 1.42
N VAL A 115 -5.80 7.28 0.23
CA VAL A 115 -5.29 8.62 -0.10
C VAL A 115 -6.40 9.66 0.02
N THR A 116 -7.63 9.34 -0.38
CA THR A 116 -8.77 10.26 -0.28
C THR A 116 -9.08 10.67 1.16
N LYS A 117 -8.94 9.74 2.12
CA LYS A 117 -9.07 10.04 3.55
C LYS A 117 -7.86 10.82 4.06
N LEU A 118 -6.64 10.39 3.70
CA LEU A 118 -5.40 11.07 4.08
C LEU A 118 -5.41 12.55 3.70
N MET A 119 -5.80 12.89 2.46
CA MET A 119 -5.90 14.29 1.99
C MET A 119 -6.92 15.12 2.78
N ARG A 120 -7.89 14.50 3.42
CA ARG A 120 -8.92 15.19 4.21
C ARG A 120 -8.54 15.35 5.68
N THR A 121 -7.94 14.31 6.25
CA THR A 121 -7.67 14.22 7.70
C THR A 121 -6.24 14.60 8.06
N HIS A 122 -5.30 14.50 7.11
CA HIS A 122 -3.85 14.55 7.30
C HIS A 122 -3.33 13.42 8.20
N SER A 123 -4.12 12.35 8.42
CA SER A 123 -3.71 11.14 9.13
C SER A 123 -3.89 9.93 8.21
N GLY A 124 -2.89 9.06 8.16
CA GLY A 124 -2.92 7.88 7.30
C GLY A 124 -1.86 6.86 7.67
N GLN A 125 -1.64 5.91 6.80
CA GLN A 125 -0.80 4.75 7.04
C GLN A 125 0.41 4.67 6.12
N CYS A 126 1.25 3.65 6.35
CA CYS A 126 2.41 3.36 5.50
C CYS A 126 2.06 3.08 4.02
N ARG A 127 0.78 2.93 3.67
CA ARG A 127 0.30 2.83 2.27
C ARG A 127 -0.12 4.18 1.71
N SER A 128 -1.02 4.88 2.40
CA SER A 128 -1.58 6.14 1.91
C SER A 128 -0.56 7.28 1.86
N LEU A 129 0.35 7.35 2.84
CA LEU A 129 1.39 8.39 2.88
C LEU A 129 2.35 8.32 1.68
N PRO A 130 3.00 7.17 1.37
CA PRO A 130 3.85 7.05 0.19
C PRO A 130 3.10 7.22 -1.13
N LEU A 131 1.84 6.71 -1.23
CA LEU A 131 1.05 6.89 -2.44
C LEU A 131 0.71 8.36 -2.70
N LEU A 132 0.34 9.13 -1.68
CA LEU A 132 0.12 10.58 -1.85
C LEU A 132 1.42 11.29 -2.24
N TYR A 133 2.56 10.93 -1.65
CA TYR A 133 3.86 11.48 -2.05
C TYR A 133 4.15 11.18 -3.52
N LYS A 134 3.97 9.95 -3.96
CA LYS A 134 4.18 9.53 -5.36
C LYS A 134 3.24 10.26 -6.32
N LEU A 135 1.96 10.43 -5.97
CA LEU A 135 1.01 11.20 -6.79
C LEU A 135 1.43 12.66 -6.92
N LEU A 136 1.82 13.29 -5.82
CA LEU A 136 2.29 14.68 -5.84
C LEU A 136 3.61 14.83 -6.59
N ALA A 137 4.52 13.86 -6.46
CA ALA A 137 5.76 13.82 -7.25
C ALA A 137 5.44 13.80 -8.76
N ASN A 138 4.53 12.92 -9.19
CA ASN A 138 4.08 12.86 -10.60
C ASN A 138 3.48 14.20 -11.05
N GLU A 139 2.63 14.84 -10.22
CA GLU A 139 2.01 16.13 -10.56
C GLU A 139 3.03 17.28 -10.72
N ILE A 140 4.13 17.27 -9.99
CA ILE A 140 5.17 18.30 -10.10
C ILE A 140 6.34 17.92 -11.00
N GLY A 141 6.29 16.72 -11.63
CA GLY A 141 7.32 16.23 -12.54
C GLY A 141 8.57 15.70 -11.86
N ALA A 142 8.48 15.30 -10.57
CA ALA A 142 9.57 14.67 -9.85
C ALA A 142 9.51 13.14 -9.96
N GLU A 143 10.66 12.50 -10.13
CA GLU A 143 10.76 11.05 -10.28
C GLU A 143 10.83 10.37 -8.90
N ALA A 144 9.77 9.71 -8.49
CA ALA A 144 9.68 8.95 -7.24
C ALA A 144 9.14 7.54 -7.48
N TYR A 145 9.49 6.62 -6.61
CA TYR A 145 9.12 5.22 -6.67
C TYR A 145 8.56 4.77 -5.31
N ILE A 146 7.67 3.79 -5.35
CA ILE A 146 7.25 3.07 -4.14
C ILE A 146 8.18 1.87 -3.96
N ALA A 147 8.57 1.60 -2.71
CA ALA A 147 9.29 0.40 -2.35
C ALA A 147 8.59 -0.32 -1.20
N TYR A 148 8.73 -1.63 -1.18
CA TYR A 148 8.11 -2.50 -0.19
C TYR A 148 9.15 -3.11 0.74
N ALA A 149 8.75 -3.31 1.99
CA ALA A 149 9.42 -4.08 3.01
C ALA A 149 8.39 -5.01 3.69
N PRO A 150 8.76 -5.94 4.56
CA PRO A 150 7.81 -6.78 5.28
C PRO A 150 6.73 -5.94 6.01
N CYS A 151 5.48 -6.07 5.59
CA CYS A 151 4.33 -5.32 6.11
C CYS A 151 4.47 -3.79 6.05
N HIS A 152 5.32 -3.26 5.19
CA HIS A 152 5.63 -1.84 5.14
C HIS A 152 5.83 -1.32 3.72
N THR A 153 5.59 -0.01 3.53
CA THR A 153 5.72 0.69 2.25
C THR A 153 6.36 2.05 2.49
N PHE A 154 7.32 2.43 1.65
CA PHE A 154 8.02 3.70 1.73
C PHE A 154 8.35 4.23 0.33
N VAL A 155 8.88 5.45 0.26
CA VAL A 155 9.25 6.08 -1.03
C VAL A 155 10.75 5.97 -1.26
N ARG A 156 11.15 5.80 -2.51
CA ARG A 156 12.54 5.94 -2.96
C ARG A 156 12.64 6.95 -4.09
N HIS A 157 13.70 7.74 -4.09
CA HIS A 157 14.09 8.57 -5.23
C HIS A 157 15.60 8.55 -5.39
N ARG A 158 16.09 9.01 -6.55
CA ARG A 158 17.53 9.13 -6.77
C ARG A 158 18.12 10.23 -5.90
N ASP A 159 19.38 10.02 -5.49
CA ASP A 159 20.16 11.04 -4.81
C ASP A 159 20.60 12.16 -5.77
N GLU A 160 21.37 13.12 -5.27
CA GLU A 160 21.87 14.27 -6.05
C GLU A 160 22.78 13.85 -7.22
N THR A 161 23.41 12.67 -7.13
CA THR A 161 24.30 12.14 -8.17
C THR A 161 23.54 11.40 -9.25
N GLY A 162 22.30 10.95 -8.95
CA GLY A 162 21.51 10.08 -9.81
C GLY A 162 21.91 8.61 -9.77
N GLU A 163 22.94 8.24 -8.99
CA GLU A 163 23.47 6.86 -8.91
C GLU A 163 22.93 6.13 -7.67
N GLY A 164 22.82 6.82 -6.53
CA GLY A 164 22.33 6.28 -5.27
C GLY A 164 20.83 6.43 -5.07
N TRP A 165 20.35 5.92 -3.94
CA TRP A 165 18.95 5.99 -3.53
C TRP A 165 18.81 6.69 -2.19
N ILE A 166 17.78 7.53 -2.07
CA ILE A 166 17.30 8.09 -0.81
C ILE A 166 15.97 7.42 -0.49
N ASN A 167 15.85 6.88 0.72
CA ASN A 167 14.59 6.37 1.23
C ASN A 167 13.87 7.48 2.00
N VAL A 168 12.59 7.64 1.73
CA VAL A 168 11.73 8.60 2.43
C VAL A 168 10.73 7.82 3.26
N GLU A 169 10.91 7.86 4.58
CA GLU A 169 10.07 7.19 5.56
C GLU A 169 9.14 8.20 6.23
N LEU A 170 7.90 8.25 5.73
CA LEU A 170 6.92 9.25 6.17
C LEU A 170 6.27 8.92 7.51
N THR A 171 6.24 7.63 7.90
CA THR A 171 5.64 7.21 9.18
C THR A 171 6.45 7.67 10.37
N SER A 172 7.77 7.71 10.23
CA SER A 172 8.72 8.20 11.24
C SER A 172 9.37 9.54 10.87
N ARG A 173 9.01 10.13 9.71
CA ARG A 173 9.46 11.44 9.23
C ARG A 173 10.98 11.56 9.14
N ASN A 174 11.62 10.54 8.59
CA ASN A 174 13.07 10.49 8.43
C ASN A 174 13.50 9.92 7.06
N LEU A 175 14.82 9.89 6.84
CA LEU A 175 15.46 9.43 5.61
C LEU A 175 16.46 8.30 5.99
N PRO A 176 15.97 7.08 6.29
CA PRO A 176 16.83 5.98 6.73
C PRO A 176 17.70 5.47 5.60
N ARG A 177 18.88 4.95 5.92
CA ARG A 177 19.72 4.21 4.98
C ARG A 177 19.15 2.82 4.72
N ASP A 178 19.53 2.21 3.59
CA ASP A 178 19.09 0.86 3.22
C ASP A 178 19.38 -0.15 4.33
N GLU A 179 20.59 -0.10 4.92
CA GLU A 179 21.01 -1.03 5.96
C GLU A 179 20.07 -0.99 7.18
N PHE A 180 19.63 0.21 7.57
CA PHE A 180 18.71 0.36 8.69
C PHE A 180 17.36 -0.31 8.42
N ILE A 181 16.79 -0.14 7.21
CA ILE A 181 15.53 -0.77 6.82
C ILE A 181 15.71 -2.30 6.77
N ILE A 182 16.80 -2.76 6.16
CA ILE A 182 17.12 -4.19 6.00
C ILE A 182 17.22 -4.86 7.38
N GLU A 183 17.98 -4.27 8.29
CA GLU A 183 18.21 -4.83 9.63
C GLU A 183 16.94 -4.80 10.49
N THR A 184 16.23 -3.68 10.52
CA THR A 184 15.04 -3.52 11.38
C THR A 184 13.82 -4.29 10.90
N MET A 185 13.74 -4.55 9.56
CA MET A 185 12.64 -5.30 8.97
C MET A 185 12.98 -6.78 8.72
N GLY A 186 14.22 -7.20 8.97
CA GLY A 186 14.68 -8.58 8.78
C GLY A 186 14.66 -9.01 7.30
N ILE A 187 15.03 -8.09 6.39
CA ILE A 187 15.04 -8.36 4.95
C ILE A 187 16.28 -9.18 4.59
N THR A 188 16.07 -10.28 3.87
CA THR A 188 17.18 -11.13 3.39
C THR A 188 17.76 -10.59 2.09
N GLN A 189 19.04 -10.84 1.84
CA GLN A 189 19.67 -10.51 0.56
C GLN A 189 18.95 -11.20 -0.60
N GLU A 190 18.49 -12.42 -0.41
CA GLU A 190 17.74 -13.17 -1.44
C GLU A 190 16.46 -12.43 -1.84
N ALA A 191 15.69 -11.89 -0.88
CA ALA A 191 14.47 -11.12 -1.16
C ALA A 191 14.77 -9.83 -1.93
N ILE A 192 15.91 -9.19 -1.67
CA ILE A 192 16.41 -8.02 -2.42
C ILE A 192 16.76 -8.42 -3.85
N ASP A 193 17.57 -9.47 -4.01
CA ASP A 193 18.04 -9.96 -5.32
C ASP A 193 16.86 -10.42 -6.22
N LYS A 194 15.80 -10.95 -5.63
CA LYS A 194 14.56 -11.31 -6.33
C LYS A 194 13.65 -10.10 -6.60
N GLY A 195 13.96 -8.93 -6.05
CA GLY A 195 13.15 -7.71 -6.21
C GLY A 195 11.82 -7.74 -5.45
N THR A 196 11.70 -8.60 -4.44
CA THR A 196 10.52 -8.67 -3.57
C THR A 196 10.46 -7.47 -2.64
N TYR A 197 11.61 -7.08 -2.10
CA TYR A 197 11.76 -5.92 -1.21
C TYR A 197 12.82 -4.95 -1.73
N MET A 198 12.76 -3.72 -1.25
CA MET A 198 13.70 -2.63 -1.56
C MET A 198 13.72 -2.21 -3.04
N LYS A 199 13.00 -2.89 -3.92
CA LYS A 199 12.92 -2.56 -5.34
C LYS A 199 12.12 -1.27 -5.54
N PRO A 200 12.64 -0.29 -6.32
CA PRO A 200 11.87 0.87 -6.72
C PRO A 200 10.81 0.48 -7.76
N CYS A 201 9.54 0.57 -7.38
CA CYS A 201 8.39 0.22 -8.21
C CYS A 201 7.79 1.45 -8.87
N GLY A 202 7.64 1.40 -10.19
CA GLY A 202 6.99 2.43 -11.00
C GLY A 202 5.46 2.27 -11.04
N ASP A 203 4.81 3.16 -11.79
CA ASP A 203 3.34 3.28 -11.80
C ASP A 203 2.63 1.99 -12.21
N ARG A 204 3.22 1.19 -13.12
CA ARG A 204 2.64 -0.08 -13.56
C ARG A 204 2.70 -1.17 -12.48
N GLU A 205 3.79 -1.23 -11.72
CA GLU A 205 3.96 -2.15 -10.60
C GLU A 205 3.07 -1.75 -9.42
N ILE A 206 2.92 -0.44 -9.18
CA ILE A 206 1.98 0.08 -8.19
C ILE A 206 0.54 -0.30 -8.56
N LEU A 207 0.16 -0.22 -9.84
CA LEU A 207 -1.17 -0.63 -10.31
C LEU A 207 -1.46 -2.12 -10.02
N LEU A 208 -0.47 -3.02 -10.16
CA LEU A 208 -0.61 -4.43 -9.76
C LEU A 208 -0.89 -4.56 -8.26
N SER A 209 -0.16 -3.82 -7.42
CA SER A 209 -0.38 -3.81 -5.96
C SER A 209 -1.76 -3.24 -5.60
N LEU A 210 -2.23 -2.19 -6.29
CA LEU A 210 -3.56 -1.62 -6.07
C LEU A 210 -4.70 -2.60 -6.42
N LEU A 211 -4.52 -3.48 -7.41
CA LEU A 211 -5.48 -4.56 -7.68
C LEU A 211 -5.57 -5.56 -6.51
N VAL A 212 -4.43 -5.90 -5.90
CA VAL A 212 -4.43 -6.76 -4.70
C VAL A 212 -5.09 -6.07 -3.52
N GLU A 213 -4.85 -4.77 -3.35
CA GLU A 213 -5.50 -3.97 -2.32
C GLU A 213 -7.02 -3.86 -2.53
N MET A 214 -7.46 -3.75 -3.79
CA MET A 214 -8.88 -3.77 -4.13
C MET A 214 -9.52 -5.11 -3.76
N ALA A 215 -8.86 -6.24 -4.03
CA ALA A 215 -9.31 -7.57 -3.60
C ALA A 215 -9.40 -7.67 -2.06
N SER A 216 -8.40 -7.15 -1.35
CA SER A 216 -8.37 -7.12 0.12
C SER A 216 -9.48 -6.24 0.69
N GLY A 217 -9.72 -5.08 0.10
CA GLY A 217 -10.84 -4.19 0.45
C GLY A 217 -12.19 -4.85 0.23
N TYR A 218 -12.36 -5.59 -0.88
CA TYR A 218 -13.57 -6.37 -1.13
C TYR A 218 -13.82 -7.41 -0.03
N LEU A 219 -12.79 -8.20 0.28
CA LEU A 219 -12.86 -9.21 1.34
C LEU A 219 -13.20 -8.59 2.70
N LYS A 220 -12.61 -7.44 3.03
CA LYS A 220 -12.87 -6.73 4.29
C LYS A 220 -14.31 -6.22 4.35
N LYS A 221 -14.85 -5.68 3.25
CA LYS A 221 -16.17 -5.06 3.21
C LYS A 221 -17.30 -6.06 3.05
N ILE A 222 -17.13 -7.03 2.16
CA ILE A 222 -18.19 -7.98 1.77
C ILE A 222 -18.10 -9.29 2.56
N GLY A 223 -16.89 -9.72 2.94
CA GLY A 223 -16.66 -10.93 3.73
C GLY A 223 -16.76 -12.24 2.95
N TYR A 224 -16.91 -12.20 1.64
CA TYR A 224 -17.01 -13.39 0.78
C TYR A 224 -15.93 -13.41 -0.29
N ILE A 225 -15.53 -14.61 -0.70
CA ILE A 225 -14.55 -14.83 -1.77
C ILE A 225 -15.30 -15.01 -3.08
N ASP A 226 -15.63 -13.90 -3.72
CA ASP A 226 -16.40 -13.83 -4.96
C ASP A 226 -15.49 -13.64 -6.20
N PRO A 227 -16.04 -13.75 -7.44
CA PRO A 227 -15.29 -13.57 -8.67
C PRO A 227 -14.39 -12.31 -8.74
N PRO A 228 -14.78 -11.12 -8.24
CA PRO A 228 -13.91 -9.94 -8.26
C PRO A 228 -12.57 -10.14 -7.56
N VAL A 229 -12.55 -10.88 -6.44
CA VAL A 229 -11.33 -11.20 -5.71
C VAL A 229 -10.38 -12.02 -6.59
N TRP A 230 -10.91 -13.09 -7.20
CA TRP A 230 -10.13 -13.96 -8.08
C TRP A 230 -9.64 -13.24 -9.32
N ARG A 231 -10.49 -12.44 -9.98
CA ARG A 231 -10.11 -11.64 -11.16
C ARG A 231 -8.91 -10.73 -10.84
N CYS A 232 -8.91 -10.03 -9.72
CA CYS A 232 -7.80 -9.19 -9.30
C CYS A 232 -6.51 -10.00 -9.11
N ILE A 233 -6.58 -11.07 -8.30
CA ILE A 233 -5.41 -11.90 -7.97
C ILE A 233 -4.82 -12.56 -9.22
N GLU A 234 -5.64 -13.20 -10.05
CA GLU A 234 -5.17 -13.91 -11.25
C GLU A 234 -4.62 -12.93 -12.30
N THR A 235 -5.21 -11.75 -12.42
CA THR A 235 -4.69 -10.68 -13.29
C THR A 235 -3.29 -10.27 -12.87
N VAL A 236 -3.04 -10.10 -11.59
CA VAL A 236 -1.70 -9.77 -11.06
C VAL A 236 -0.75 -10.94 -11.29
N LEU A 237 -1.13 -12.16 -10.90
CA LEU A 237 -0.25 -13.33 -10.97
C LEU A 237 0.05 -13.82 -12.39
N THR A 238 -0.74 -13.43 -13.37
CA THR A 238 -0.48 -13.67 -14.80
C THR A 238 0.62 -12.71 -15.31
N ARG A 239 0.72 -11.51 -14.77
CA ARG A 239 1.70 -10.48 -15.18
C ARG A 239 2.97 -10.51 -14.35
N ASP A 240 2.83 -10.82 -13.07
CA ASP A 240 3.92 -11.03 -12.12
C ASP A 240 3.63 -12.29 -11.30
N SER A 241 4.14 -13.41 -11.75
CA SER A 241 3.93 -14.71 -11.12
C SER A 241 4.54 -14.83 -9.72
N THR A 242 5.38 -13.89 -9.34
CA THR A 242 6.09 -13.81 -8.05
C THR A 242 5.60 -12.66 -7.16
N HIS A 243 4.50 -12.00 -7.51
CA HIS A 243 3.94 -10.93 -6.69
C HIS A 243 3.51 -11.45 -5.32
N LEU A 244 4.36 -11.25 -4.31
CA LEU A 244 4.26 -11.88 -2.99
C LEU A 244 2.88 -11.64 -2.33
N THR A 245 2.42 -10.39 -2.29
CA THR A 245 1.13 -10.07 -1.65
C THR A 245 -0.04 -10.77 -2.34
N ALA A 246 -0.02 -10.88 -3.67
CA ALA A 246 -1.06 -11.60 -4.40
C ALA A 246 -1.04 -13.11 -4.10
N LEU A 247 0.16 -13.71 -3.99
CA LEU A 247 0.32 -15.12 -3.58
C LEU A 247 -0.20 -15.34 -2.16
N MET A 248 0.09 -14.43 -1.22
CA MET A 248 -0.41 -14.51 0.15
C MET A 248 -1.93 -14.37 0.23
N VAL A 249 -2.51 -13.40 -0.46
CA VAL A 249 -3.99 -13.23 -0.50
C VAL A 249 -4.63 -14.47 -1.13
N LYS A 250 -4.06 -15.02 -2.22
CA LYS A 250 -4.53 -16.28 -2.84
C LYS A 250 -4.49 -17.44 -1.85
N SER A 251 -3.37 -17.60 -1.12
CA SER A 251 -3.20 -18.64 -0.11
C SER A 251 -4.26 -18.53 1.00
N ASN A 252 -4.49 -17.33 1.52
CA ASN A 252 -5.49 -17.08 2.54
C ASN A 252 -6.91 -17.39 2.07
N CYS A 253 -7.27 -17.01 0.83
CA CYS A 253 -8.56 -17.32 0.23
C CYS A 253 -8.76 -18.83 0.07
N LEU A 254 -7.77 -19.53 -0.47
CA LEU A 254 -7.81 -20.98 -0.64
C LEU A 254 -7.92 -21.70 0.70
N ASN A 255 -7.19 -21.26 1.72
CA ASN A 255 -7.25 -21.83 3.07
C ASN A 255 -8.66 -21.66 3.68
N ALA A 256 -9.27 -20.47 3.55
CA ALA A 256 -10.64 -20.23 4.04
C ALA A 256 -11.66 -21.13 3.36
N ILE A 257 -11.57 -21.29 2.02
CA ILE A 257 -12.44 -22.21 1.26
C ILE A 257 -12.20 -23.66 1.70
N ALA A 258 -10.93 -24.06 1.82
CA ALA A 258 -10.57 -25.42 2.23
C ALA A 258 -11.14 -25.77 3.61
N GLN A 259 -11.00 -24.89 4.58
CA GLN A 259 -11.56 -25.08 5.93
C GLN A 259 -13.08 -25.19 5.91
N GLN A 260 -13.77 -24.39 5.08
CA GLN A 260 -15.23 -24.48 4.94
C GLN A 260 -15.65 -25.82 4.32
N GLN A 261 -14.96 -26.29 3.28
CA GLN A 261 -15.27 -27.55 2.62
C GLN A 261 -14.96 -28.76 3.53
N LEU A 262 -13.85 -28.74 4.26
CA LEU A 262 -13.52 -29.78 5.23
C LEU A 262 -14.61 -29.92 6.29
N ARG A 263 -15.07 -28.80 6.87
CA ARG A 263 -16.20 -28.82 7.81
C ARG A 263 -17.44 -29.47 7.22
N ARG A 264 -17.82 -29.09 5.98
CA ARG A 264 -18.98 -29.68 5.30
C ARG A 264 -18.85 -31.18 5.04
N LEU A 265 -17.65 -31.67 4.68
CA LEU A 265 -17.39 -33.08 4.48
C LEU A 265 -17.56 -33.87 5.79
N VAL A 266 -16.96 -33.37 6.88
CA VAL A 266 -17.08 -33.96 8.21
C VAL A 266 -18.54 -34.01 8.69
N GLU A 267 -19.28 -32.91 8.57
CA GLU A 267 -20.69 -32.82 8.95
C GLU A 267 -21.58 -33.80 8.20
N ARG A 268 -21.21 -34.12 6.94
CA ARG A 268 -21.94 -35.10 6.10
C ARG A 268 -21.43 -36.52 6.24
N GLY A 269 -20.42 -36.79 7.07
CA GLY A 269 -19.80 -38.11 7.20
C GLY A 269 -19.11 -38.59 5.92
N LEU A 270 -18.65 -37.68 5.06
CA LEU A 270 -17.95 -37.98 3.81
C LEU A 270 -16.43 -38.08 4.03
N PRO A 271 -15.74 -38.93 3.24
CA PRO A 271 -14.27 -39.07 3.38
C PRO A 271 -13.56 -37.77 3.04
N VAL A 272 -12.61 -37.36 3.89
CA VAL A 272 -11.84 -36.13 3.74
C VAL A 272 -10.51 -36.33 3.03
N GLU A 273 -9.97 -37.54 3.02
CA GLU A 273 -8.63 -37.86 2.52
C GLU A 273 -8.42 -37.45 1.05
N PRO A 274 -9.34 -37.71 0.09
CA PRO A 274 -9.13 -37.29 -1.29
C PRO A 274 -9.04 -35.77 -1.44
N PHE A 275 -9.81 -35.02 -0.65
CA PHE A 275 -9.80 -33.57 -0.66
C PHE A 275 -8.51 -33.02 -0.04
N VAL A 276 -8.04 -33.61 1.07
CA VAL A 276 -6.78 -33.23 1.72
C VAL A 276 -5.59 -33.44 0.77
N GLU A 277 -5.59 -34.52 -0.01
CA GLU A 277 -4.52 -34.78 -0.97
C GLU A 277 -4.50 -33.75 -2.12
N GLN A 278 -5.67 -33.35 -2.61
CA GLN A 278 -5.76 -32.23 -3.58
C GLN A 278 -5.24 -30.92 -2.99
N LEU A 279 -5.59 -30.60 -1.75
CA LEU A 279 -5.10 -29.40 -1.05
C LEU A 279 -3.58 -29.42 -0.90
N ARG A 280 -2.97 -30.56 -0.58
CA ARG A 280 -1.51 -30.67 -0.49
C ARG A 280 -0.82 -30.28 -1.78
N ALA A 281 -1.32 -30.76 -2.92
CA ALA A 281 -0.75 -30.40 -4.22
C ALA A 281 -0.84 -28.90 -4.49
N ILE A 282 -2.03 -28.30 -4.27
CA ILE A 282 -2.26 -26.87 -4.48
C ILE A 282 -1.36 -26.01 -3.58
N PHE A 283 -1.31 -26.31 -2.28
CA PHE A 283 -0.49 -25.53 -1.35
C PHE A 283 1.01 -25.77 -1.55
N SER A 284 1.43 -26.96 -1.96
CA SER A 284 2.83 -27.23 -2.31
C SER A 284 3.30 -26.36 -3.50
N GLU A 285 2.48 -26.26 -4.55
CA GLU A 285 2.77 -25.40 -5.68
C GLU A 285 2.83 -23.92 -5.26
N LEU A 286 1.84 -23.46 -4.49
CA LEU A 286 1.73 -22.08 -4.04
C LEU A 286 2.91 -21.69 -3.11
N ASN A 287 3.25 -22.55 -2.16
CA ASN A 287 4.41 -22.34 -1.27
C ASN A 287 5.71 -22.30 -2.07
N GLY A 288 5.88 -23.20 -3.06
CA GLY A 288 7.03 -23.14 -3.95
C GLY A 288 7.13 -21.85 -4.77
N ARG A 289 6.01 -21.19 -5.07
CA ARG A 289 6.02 -19.86 -5.68
C ARG A 289 6.41 -18.77 -4.67
N ILE A 290 5.91 -18.85 -3.43
CA ILE A 290 6.29 -17.95 -2.34
C ILE A 290 7.79 -18.09 -2.03
N ASP A 291 8.30 -19.30 -1.91
CA ASP A 291 9.72 -19.55 -1.66
C ASP A 291 10.62 -18.93 -2.74
N ARG A 292 10.20 -18.97 -4.00
CA ARG A 292 10.95 -18.33 -5.10
C ARG A 292 11.03 -16.81 -5.01
N THR A 293 10.22 -16.16 -4.18
CA THR A 293 10.33 -14.72 -3.94
C THR A 293 11.45 -14.37 -2.95
N GLY A 294 12.06 -15.35 -2.29
CA GLY A 294 13.02 -15.12 -1.22
C GLY A 294 12.36 -14.58 0.07
N TYR A 295 11.03 -14.65 0.15
CA TYR A 295 10.29 -14.23 1.34
C TYR A 295 10.67 -15.11 2.54
N VAL A 296 11.01 -14.43 3.63
CA VAL A 296 11.15 -15.02 4.95
C VAL A 296 10.28 -14.22 5.92
N GLU A 297 9.56 -14.91 6.77
CA GLU A 297 8.75 -14.25 7.79
C GLU A 297 9.65 -13.42 8.73
N MET A 298 9.23 -12.19 9.02
CA MET A 298 9.98 -11.31 9.93
C MET A 298 10.20 -12.03 11.28
N PRO A 299 11.45 -12.08 11.78
CA PRO A 299 11.77 -12.68 13.06
C PRO A 299 10.92 -12.11 14.21
N GLU A 300 10.48 -12.97 15.14
CA GLU A 300 9.58 -12.57 16.24
C GLU A 300 10.11 -11.40 17.05
N HIS A 301 11.41 -11.41 17.38
CA HIS A 301 12.02 -10.33 18.15
C HIS A 301 11.97 -8.96 17.45
N LEU A 302 11.99 -8.91 16.09
CA LEU A 302 11.84 -7.67 15.31
C LEU A 302 10.37 -7.23 15.29
N ARG A 303 9.42 -8.18 15.14
CA ARG A 303 7.98 -7.87 15.24
C ARG A 303 7.64 -7.29 16.62
N GLU A 304 8.15 -7.89 17.69
CA GLU A 304 7.97 -7.39 19.05
C GLU A 304 8.62 -6.02 19.26
N ALA A 305 9.82 -5.80 18.70
CA ALA A 305 10.48 -4.49 18.78
C ALA A 305 9.66 -3.41 18.08
N SER A 306 9.14 -3.69 16.89
CA SER A 306 8.27 -2.77 16.15
C SER A 306 6.98 -2.47 16.93
N ARG A 307 6.32 -3.49 17.51
CA ARG A 307 5.12 -3.31 18.32
C ARG A 307 5.40 -2.45 19.55
N ARG A 308 6.48 -2.72 20.29
CA ARG A 308 6.88 -1.90 21.45
C ARG A 308 7.14 -0.43 21.06
N ALA A 309 7.73 -0.19 19.91
CA ALA A 309 7.97 1.18 19.42
C ALA A 309 6.64 1.92 19.12
N ILE A 310 5.68 1.23 18.51
CA ILE A 310 4.34 1.77 18.24
C ILE A 310 3.61 2.07 19.56
N ASP A 311 3.60 1.13 20.50
CA ASP A 311 2.95 1.29 21.81
C ASP A 311 3.54 2.47 22.59
N ALA A 312 4.88 2.60 22.60
CA ALA A 312 5.57 3.70 23.25
C ALA A 312 5.20 5.07 22.63
N GLU A 313 5.06 5.13 21.32
CA GLU A 313 4.66 6.37 20.63
C GLU A 313 3.20 6.73 20.93
N ILE A 314 2.30 5.75 20.98
CA ILE A 314 0.90 5.96 21.37
C ILE A 314 0.82 6.56 22.79
N GLU A 315 1.56 5.99 23.75
CA GLU A 315 1.57 6.47 25.13
C GLU A 315 2.20 7.89 25.25
N ARG A 316 3.27 8.15 24.51
CA ARG A 316 3.86 9.50 24.44
C ARG A 316 2.84 10.54 23.96
N ARG A 317 2.10 10.23 22.88
CA ARG A 317 1.08 11.13 22.31
C ARG A 317 -0.11 11.35 23.24
N LYS A 318 -0.53 10.32 23.98
CA LYS A 318 -1.59 10.48 25.00
C LYS A 318 -1.17 11.42 26.12
N THR A 319 0.07 11.29 26.58
CA THR A 319 0.62 12.16 27.64
C THR A 319 0.73 13.60 27.17
N GLU A 320 1.17 13.86 25.94
CA GLU A 320 1.24 15.21 25.37
C GLU A 320 -0.14 15.87 25.25
N LYS A 321 -1.16 15.11 24.79
CA LYS A 321 -2.54 15.60 24.71
C LYS A 321 -3.09 15.98 26.09
N GLN A 322 -2.80 15.20 27.13
CA GLN A 322 -3.23 15.49 28.52
C GLN A 322 -2.57 16.77 29.08
N ASN A 323 -1.30 16.99 28.75
CA ASN A 323 -0.54 18.17 29.22
C ASN A 323 -0.86 19.46 28.45
N THR A 324 -1.51 19.36 27.27
CA THR A 324 -1.91 20.51 26.44
C THR A 324 -3.39 20.89 26.56
N THR A 325 -4.16 20.11 27.34
CA THR A 325 -5.57 20.46 27.63
C THR A 325 -5.56 21.35 28.88
N PRO A 326 -6.00 22.63 28.79
CA PRO A 326 -5.98 23.60 29.89
C PRO A 326 -6.96 23.22 31.03
#